data_96d9bfda718aa4ed9115f1655df241c6
#
_entry.id   96d9bfda718aa4ed9115f1655df241c6
#
_cell.length_a   1.000
_cell.length_b   1.000
_cell.length_c   1.000
_cell.angle_alpha   90.00
_cell.angle_beta   90.00
_cell.angle_gamma   90.00
#
_symmetry.space_group_name_H-M   'P 1'
#
loop_
_entity.id
_entity.type
_entity.pdbx_description
1 polymer ?
#
loop_
_entity_poly.entity_id
_entity_poly.type
_entity_poly.pdbx_seq_one_letter_code
_entity_poly.pdbx_strand_id
1 'polypeptide(L)'
;MKIGIVTIVDYTNYGNRLQNYAVYYILHKRYGCKVKTLATHKEKAFCDKNYIAWGKEVFAKYFSSIVPCVAEKRFGNNITRWSNFCNWSKRIPTKHYYGNDKLSEKLNEKYDLFFAGSDQIWNYHFASFRKFNYNYFLKFADNKKKIAISGSFGVEEIPSKWRKVYIDGLSSFSYISVREDAGQAIVKELLGEDVPVLIDPVMMLSSEEWMQVSKKPRVDCSRPYILKYYLGDEAEDDKIDVWARKNGYEVYELLNDKIPELYSAGPGEFITLISNASLICSDSFHCIAFSIIFSKPFIVYNRRGKDMDMSSRLDTLLNKFGFKNRWKHLLNEDEYLICDYELAKKQLQIEQQKFTDYISTVLKKR
;
A
#
# COMPACT_ATOMS: atom_id res chain seq x y z
N MET A 1 13.81 3.01 -22.23
CA MET A 1 12.34 2.94 -22.25
C MET A 1 11.76 3.95 -21.27
N LYS A 2 10.68 4.66 -21.63
CA LYS A 2 9.96 5.59 -20.77
C LYS A 2 8.65 4.95 -20.32
N ILE A 3 8.43 4.88 -18.99
CA ILE A 3 7.27 4.18 -18.41
C ILE A 3 6.45 5.14 -17.54
N GLY A 4 5.14 5.12 -17.73
CA GLY A 4 4.17 5.79 -16.87
C GLY A 4 3.53 4.79 -15.90
N ILE A 5 3.59 5.05 -14.59
CA ILE A 5 2.88 4.27 -13.57
C ILE A 5 1.57 4.97 -13.23
N VAL A 6 0.47 4.26 -13.23
CA VAL A 6 -0.84 4.72 -12.78
C VAL A 6 -1.29 3.87 -11.60
N THR A 7 -1.36 4.48 -10.43
CA THR A 7 -1.79 3.83 -9.18
C THR A 7 -2.51 4.85 -8.29
N ILE A 8 -3.05 4.39 -7.16
CA ILE A 8 -3.60 5.29 -6.14
C ILE A 8 -2.44 6.15 -5.59
N VAL A 9 -2.65 7.45 -5.50
CA VAL A 9 -1.68 8.40 -4.94
C VAL A 9 -2.29 9.04 -3.69
N ASP A 10 -1.98 8.44 -2.54
CA ASP A 10 -2.44 8.90 -1.23
C ASP A 10 -1.25 9.21 -0.33
N TYR A 11 -1.16 10.46 0.13
CA TYR A 11 -0.08 10.94 1.00
C TYR A 11 -0.38 10.75 2.49
N THR A 12 -1.28 9.84 2.84
CA THR A 12 -1.59 9.46 4.23
C THR A 12 -1.54 7.95 4.46
N ASN A 13 -1.40 7.15 3.39
CA ASN A 13 -1.37 5.69 3.44
C ASN A 13 0.05 5.16 3.18
N TYR A 14 0.61 4.44 4.17
CA TYR A 14 1.96 3.87 4.09
C TYR A 14 2.10 2.90 2.92
N GLY A 15 1.24 1.89 2.86
CA GLY A 15 1.30 0.86 1.82
C GLY A 15 1.22 1.44 0.42
N ASN A 16 0.34 2.42 0.24
CA ASN A 16 0.18 3.09 -1.03
C ASN A 16 1.48 3.77 -1.52
N ARG A 17 2.20 4.48 -0.63
CA ARG A 17 3.46 5.12 -1.02
C ARG A 17 4.59 4.11 -1.20
N LEU A 18 4.67 3.11 -0.33
CA LEU A 18 5.73 2.11 -0.35
C LEU A 18 5.63 1.21 -1.59
N GLN A 19 4.42 0.73 -1.97
CA GLN A 19 4.25 -0.06 -3.19
C GLN A 19 4.59 0.76 -4.45
N ASN A 20 4.19 2.04 -4.50
CA ASN A 20 4.51 2.91 -5.63
C ASN A 20 6.04 3.12 -5.76
N TYR A 21 6.72 3.31 -4.61
CA TYR A 21 8.19 3.38 -4.59
C TYR A 21 8.82 2.08 -5.08
N ALA A 22 8.31 0.93 -4.64
CA ALA A 22 8.84 -0.36 -5.05
C ALA A 22 8.72 -0.59 -6.57
N VAL A 23 7.56 -0.29 -7.17
CA VAL A 23 7.39 -0.37 -8.64
C VAL A 23 8.36 0.56 -9.36
N TYR A 24 8.47 1.82 -8.89
CA TYR A 24 9.46 2.76 -9.43
C TYR A 24 10.88 2.21 -9.30
N TYR A 25 11.27 1.74 -8.12
CA TYR A 25 12.61 1.22 -7.85
C TYR A 25 12.96 0.05 -8.77
N ILE A 26 12.08 -0.94 -8.88
CA ILE A 26 12.26 -2.12 -9.73
C ILE A 26 12.49 -1.68 -11.18
N LEU A 27 11.55 -0.92 -11.76
CA LEU A 27 11.61 -0.54 -13.17
C LEU A 27 12.79 0.40 -13.47
N HIS A 28 13.13 1.28 -12.53
CA HIS A 28 14.22 2.23 -12.72
C HIS A 28 15.60 1.64 -12.41
N LYS A 29 15.76 1.02 -11.23
CA LYS A 29 17.08 0.55 -10.76
C LYS A 29 17.48 -0.79 -11.35
N ARG A 30 16.55 -1.73 -11.48
CA ARG A 30 16.87 -3.07 -11.98
C ARG A 30 16.77 -3.19 -13.51
N TYR A 31 15.91 -2.37 -14.14
CA TYR A 31 15.69 -2.44 -15.59
C TYR A 31 16.12 -1.16 -16.36
N GLY A 32 16.67 -0.16 -15.68
CA GLY A 32 17.21 1.06 -16.33
C GLY A 32 16.17 1.95 -17.01
N CYS A 33 14.88 1.79 -16.70
CA CYS A 33 13.80 2.55 -17.32
C CYS A 33 13.72 3.99 -16.78
N LYS A 34 13.27 4.92 -17.62
CA LYS A 34 12.87 6.27 -17.18
C LYS A 34 11.41 6.23 -16.74
N VAL A 35 11.16 6.27 -15.43
CA VAL A 35 9.84 6.00 -14.85
C VAL A 35 9.27 7.26 -14.20
N LYS A 36 7.97 7.50 -14.38
CA LYS A 36 7.20 8.51 -13.65
C LYS A 36 5.84 7.97 -13.24
N THR A 37 5.43 8.26 -12.02
CA THR A 37 4.03 8.09 -11.62
C THR A 37 3.19 9.23 -12.21
N LEU A 38 2.05 8.90 -12.80
CA LEU A 38 1.11 9.82 -13.42
C LEU A 38 -0.09 9.99 -12.48
N ALA A 39 -0.16 11.11 -11.80
CA ALA A 39 -1.20 11.38 -10.82
C ALA A 39 -2.18 12.44 -11.33
N THR A 40 -3.48 12.17 -11.26
CA THR A 40 -4.53 13.12 -11.64
C THR A 40 -5.19 13.72 -10.40
N HIS A 41 -5.48 15.01 -10.46
CA HIS A 41 -6.13 15.76 -9.39
C HIS A 41 -7.18 16.69 -9.98
N LYS A 42 -8.35 16.79 -9.33
CA LYS A 42 -9.40 17.74 -9.73
C LYS A 42 -8.97 19.19 -9.49
N GLU A 43 -8.24 19.41 -8.40
CA GLU A 43 -7.70 20.71 -8.01
C GLU A 43 -6.19 20.62 -7.85
N LYS A 44 -5.48 21.76 -7.86
CA LYS A 44 -4.04 21.78 -7.55
C LYS A 44 -3.79 21.05 -6.23
N ALA A 45 -2.95 20.02 -6.29
CA ALA A 45 -2.62 19.24 -5.11
C ALA A 45 -1.93 20.12 -4.06
N PHE A 46 -2.19 19.79 -2.81
CA PHE A 46 -1.60 20.45 -1.66
C PHE A 46 -0.07 20.55 -1.70
N CYS A 47 0.59 19.61 -2.35
CA CYS A 47 2.05 19.61 -2.48
C CYS A 47 2.61 20.81 -3.25
N ASP A 48 1.80 21.47 -4.08
CA ASP A 48 2.19 22.63 -4.88
C ASP A 48 1.68 23.96 -4.30
N LYS A 49 0.79 23.93 -3.29
CA LYS A 49 0.33 25.13 -2.60
C LYS A 49 1.30 25.49 -1.48
N ASN A 50 1.51 26.79 -1.31
CA ASN A 50 2.26 27.33 -0.19
C ASN A 50 1.57 26.89 1.12
N TYR A 51 2.26 26.13 1.99
CA TYR A 51 1.76 25.57 3.26
C TYR A 51 0.96 26.53 4.12
N ILE A 52 1.36 27.83 4.09
CA ILE A 52 0.73 28.90 4.88
C ILE A 52 -0.69 29.21 4.38
N ALA A 53 -0.92 29.21 3.06
CA ALA A 53 -2.23 29.51 2.48
C ALA A 53 -3.20 28.36 2.73
N TRP A 54 -2.74 27.10 2.62
CA TRP A 54 -3.55 25.93 2.95
C TRP A 54 -3.87 25.83 4.44
N GLY A 55 -2.88 26.06 5.30
CA GLY A 55 -3.07 26.13 6.74
C GLY A 55 -4.18 27.10 7.13
N LYS A 56 -4.26 28.26 6.49
CA LYS A 56 -5.30 29.25 6.72
C LYS A 56 -6.70 28.80 6.24
N GLU A 57 -6.79 28.13 5.07
CA GLU A 57 -8.09 27.65 4.54
C GLU A 57 -8.67 26.48 5.37
N VAL A 58 -7.85 25.54 5.79
CA VAL A 58 -8.29 24.40 6.61
C VAL A 58 -8.55 24.86 8.05
N PHE A 59 -7.74 25.78 8.57
CA PHE A 59 -7.93 26.44 9.86
C PHE A 59 -9.31 27.14 9.92
N ALA A 60 -9.65 27.93 8.91
CA ALA A 60 -10.95 28.61 8.85
C ALA A 60 -12.16 27.63 8.79
N LYS A 61 -11.98 26.47 8.17
CA LYS A 61 -13.05 25.46 7.97
C LYS A 61 -13.29 24.60 9.21
N TYR A 62 -12.28 24.40 10.05
CA TYR A 62 -12.36 23.61 11.30
C TYR A 62 -12.65 24.44 12.54
N PHE A 63 -12.34 25.73 12.52
CA PHE A 63 -12.45 26.60 13.70
C PHE A 63 -13.88 26.98 14.09
N SER A 64 -14.87 26.71 13.24
CA SER A 64 -16.27 27.03 13.57
C SER A 64 -16.96 26.00 14.49
N SER A 65 -16.31 24.88 14.84
CA SER A 65 -17.03 23.77 15.49
C SER A 65 -16.37 23.06 16.67
N ILE A 66 -15.12 23.36 17.08
CA ILE A 66 -14.42 22.63 18.17
C ILE A 66 -13.54 23.56 19.04
N VAL A 67 -13.44 23.21 20.34
CA VAL A 67 -12.60 23.92 21.33
C VAL A 67 -11.18 24.17 20.80
N PRO A 68 -10.72 25.42 20.76
CA PRO A 68 -9.53 25.86 20.02
C PRO A 68 -8.26 25.04 20.27
N CYS A 69 -7.93 24.73 21.49
CA CYS A 69 -6.65 24.11 21.85
C CYS A 69 -6.52 22.63 21.40
N VAL A 70 -7.61 21.85 21.36
CA VAL A 70 -7.61 20.46 20.91
C VAL A 70 -7.57 20.38 19.37
N ALA A 71 -8.28 21.32 18.72
CA ALA A 71 -8.28 21.42 17.27
C ALA A 71 -6.89 21.81 16.72
N GLU A 72 -6.19 22.73 17.39
CA GLU A 72 -4.86 23.19 16.99
C GLU A 72 -3.80 22.09 17.09
N LYS A 73 -3.83 21.28 18.16
CA LYS A 73 -2.90 20.16 18.33
C LYS A 73 -3.13 19.05 17.30
N ARG A 74 -4.37 18.63 17.09
CA ARG A 74 -4.75 17.61 16.10
C ARG A 74 -4.46 18.07 14.68
N PHE A 75 -4.70 19.33 14.38
CA PHE A 75 -4.39 19.95 13.10
C PHE A 75 -2.88 19.97 12.83
N GLY A 76 -2.06 20.38 13.81
CA GLY A 76 -0.61 20.37 13.71
C GLY A 76 -0.04 18.97 13.44
N ASN A 77 -0.58 17.95 14.11
CA ASN A 77 -0.18 16.55 13.89
C ASN A 77 -0.51 16.06 12.48
N ASN A 78 -1.68 16.41 11.94
CA ASN A 78 -2.07 16.07 10.58
C ASN A 78 -1.17 16.72 9.53
N ILE A 79 -0.80 18.00 9.72
CA ILE A 79 0.15 18.70 8.84
C ILE A 79 1.51 18.03 8.87
N THR A 80 2.01 17.72 10.08
CA THR A 80 3.32 17.08 10.25
C THR A 80 3.35 15.70 9.59
N ARG A 81 2.30 14.88 9.79
CA ARG A 81 2.15 13.59 9.13
C ARG A 81 2.18 13.72 7.62
N TRP A 82 1.33 14.58 7.08
CA TRP A 82 1.26 14.82 5.65
C TRP A 82 2.59 15.33 5.07
N SER A 83 3.27 16.26 5.77
CA SER A 83 4.59 16.75 5.39
C SER A 83 5.64 15.62 5.33
N ASN A 84 5.65 14.72 6.33
CA ASN A 84 6.55 13.58 6.35
C ASN A 84 6.30 12.63 5.15
N PHE A 85 5.02 12.37 4.83
CA PHE A 85 4.66 11.59 3.64
C PHE A 85 5.09 12.27 2.34
N CYS A 86 4.82 13.56 2.17
CA CYS A 86 5.22 14.32 0.98
C CYS A 86 6.75 14.33 0.82
N ASN A 87 7.48 14.61 1.90
CA ASN A 87 8.94 14.64 1.86
C ASN A 87 9.55 13.29 1.51
N TRP A 88 9.01 12.20 2.08
CA TRP A 88 9.46 10.86 1.73
C TRP A 88 9.14 10.53 0.27
N SER A 89 7.95 10.89 -0.20
CA SER A 89 7.46 10.61 -1.55
C SER A 89 8.20 11.36 -2.67
N LYS A 90 9.02 12.37 -2.36
CA LYS A 90 9.92 13.02 -3.34
C LYS A 90 10.90 12.04 -4.01
N ARG A 91 11.10 10.85 -3.42
CA ARG A 91 11.87 9.74 -4.00
C ARG A 91 11.20 9.11 -5.22
N ILE A 92 9.89 9.33 -5.40
CA ILE A 92 9.08 8.79 -6.49
C ILE A 92 8.86 9.90 -7.51
N PRO A 93 9.53 9.89 -8.68
CA PRO A 93 9.28 10.88 -9.71
C PRO A 93 7.81 10.87 -10.13
N THR A 94 7.06 11.89 -9.78
CA THR A 94 5.62 11.98 -10.03
C THR A 94 5.32 13.18 -10.95
N LYS A 95 4.50 12.96 -11.96
CA LYS A 95 3.93 14.01 -12.79
C LYS A 95 2.48 14.21 -12.41
N HIS A 96 2.16 15.39 -11.93
CA HIS A 96 0.79 15.78 -11.54
C HIS A 96 0.06 16.43 -12.72
N TYR A 97 -1.20 16.05 -12.89
CA TYR A 97 -2.13 16.58 -13.88
C TYR A 97 -3.35 17.14 -13.14
N TYR A 98 -3.63 18.42 -13.33
CA TYR A 98 -4.66 19.16 -12.60
C TYR A 98 -5.80 19.57 -13.53
N GLY A 99 -7.00 19.75 -12.97
CA GLY A 99 -8.17 20.23 -13.68
C GLY A 99 -8.87 19.18 -14.54
N ASN A 100 -8.37 17.96 -14.56
CA ASN A 100 -8.99 16.86 -15.30
C ASN A 100 -8.84 15.54 -14.53
N ASP A 101 -9.92 14.78 -14.42
CA ASP A 101 -9.93 13.47 -13.79
C ASP A 101 -9.38 12.35 -14.72
N LYS A 102 -9.21 12.64 -16.02
CA LYS A 102 -8.73 11.68 -17.04
C LYS A 102 -7.38 12.09 -17.60
N LEU A 103 -6.48 11.12 -17.67
CA LEU A 103 -5.22 11.25 -18.41
C LEU A 103 -5.48 11.35 -19.91
N SER A 104 -4.65 12.11 -20.61
CA SER A 104 -4.80 12.38 -22.04
C SER A 104 -4.14 11.30 -22.90
N GLU A 105 -4.76 10.94 -24.02
CA GLU A 105 -4.22 10.05 -25.06
C GLU A 105 -2.89 10.54 -25.65
N LYS A 106 -2.62 11.85 -25.63
CA LYS A 106 -1.33 12.43 -26.03
C LYS A 106 -0.13 11.89 -25.23
N LEU A 107 -0.39 11.16 -24.13
CA LEU A 107 0.67 10.47 -23.37
C LEU A 107 1.26 9.29 -24.13
N ASN A 108 0.54 8.71 -25.09
CA ASN A 108 1.06 7.63 -25.94
C ASN A 108 2.30 8.05 -26.74
N GLU A 109 2.43 9.34 -27.09
CA GLU A 109 3.61 9.87 -27.78
C GLU A 109 4.82 10.03 -26.86
N LYS A 110 4.59 10.07 -25.52
CA LYS A 110 5.60 10.41 -24.51
C LYS A 110 6.12 9.19 -23.74
N TYR A 111 5.33 8.12 -23.70
CA TYR A 111 5.63 6.91 -22.95
C TYR A 111 5.55 5.67 -23.83
N ASP A 112 6.49 4.76 -23.63
CA ASP A 112 6.56 3.50 -24.36
C ASP A 112 5.58 2.47 -23.77
N LEU A 113 5.41 2.47 -22.43
CA LEU A 113 4.51 1.59 -21.68
C LEU A 113 3.82 2.35 -20.55
N PHE A 114 2.66 1.81 -20.14
CA PHE A 114 1.93 2.24 -18.95
C PHE A 114 1.67 1.04 -18.05
N PHE A 115 2.04 1.19 -16.79
CA PHE A 115 1.82 0.17 -15.76
C PHE A 115 0.67 0.60 -14.83
N ALA A 116 -0.39 -0.19 -14.76
CA ALA A 116 -1.45 -0.03 -13.77
C ALA A 116 -1.15 -0.92 -12.55
N GLY A 117 -1.25 -0.37 -11.37
CA GLY A 117 -1.04 -1.10 -10.12
C GLY A 117 0.24 -0.66 -9.42
N SER A 118 0.61 -1.30 -8.38
CA SER A 118 -0.08 -2.28 -7.54
C SER A 118 -1.21 -1.60 -6.72
N ASP A 119 -1.55 -2.12 -5.54
CA ASP A 119 -2.62 -1.64 -4.67
C ASP A 119 -4.04 -1.90 -5.22
N GLN A 120 -5.07 -1.53 -4.46
CA GLN A 120 -6.48 -1.80 -4.74
C GLN A 120 -7.06 -0.86 -5.81
N ILE A 121 -6.38 -0.72 -6.93
CA ILE A 121 -6.82 0.15 -8.04
C ILE A 121 -8.13 -0.33 -8.67
N TRP A 122 -8.52 -1.58 -8.46
CA TRP A 122 -9.72 -2.20 -9.01
C TRP A 122 -10.76 -2.53 -7.93
N ASN A 123 -10.72 -1.88 -6.78
CA ASN A 123 -11.74 -2.04 -5.74
C ASN A 123 -12.91 -1.07 -5.96
N TYR A 124 -14.08 -1.60 -6.38
CA TYR A 124 -15.27 -0.78 -6.67
C TYR A 124 -15.87 -0.09 -5.42
N HIS A 125 -15.53 -0.54 -4.22
CA HIS A 125 -15.97 0.12 -2.99
C HIS A 125 -15.25 1.46 -2.80
N PHE A 126 -14.05 1.62 -3.32
CA PHE A 126 -13.31 2.86 -3.14
C PHE A 126 -13.83 4.00 -4.02
N ALA A 127 -14.00 5.17 -3.40
CA ALA A 127 -14.35 6.38 -4.11
C ALA A 127 -13.33 6.72 -5.21
N SER A 128 -12.05 6.40 -4.98
CA SER A 128 -10.98 6.55 -5.97
C SER A 128 -11.23 5.72 -7.24
N PHE A 129 -11.66 4.46 -7.11
CA PHE A 129 -12.02 3.63 -8.28
C PHE A 129 -13.21 4.23 -9.03
N ARG A 130 -14.29 4.58 -8.32
CA ARG A 130 -15.48 5.16 -8.96
C ARG A 130 -15.16 6.43 -9.74
N LYS A 131 -14.18 7.20 -9.27
CA LYS A 131 -13.77 8.46 -9.89
C LYS A 131 -12.74 8.26 -11.00
N PHE A 132 -11.76 7.37 -10.79
CA PHE A 132 -10.56 7.26 -11.63
C PHE A 132 -10.42 5.93 -12.38
N ASN A 133 -11.49 5.10 -12.47
CA ASN A 133 -11.41 3.81 -13.18
C ASN A 133 -10.93 3.94 -14.63
N TYR A 134 -11.27 5.07 -15.33
CA TYR A 134 -10.73 5.37 -16.64
C TYR A 134 -9.19 5.31 -16.66
N ASN A 135 -8.54 5.90 -15.66
CA ASN A 135 -7.09 5.91 -15.54
C ASN A 135 -6.55 4.56 -15.06
N TYR A 136 -7.23 3.90 -14.11
CA TYR A 136 -6.79 2.60 -13.56
C TYR A 136 -6.93 1.45 -14.56
N PHE A 137 -7.84 1.57 -15.53
CA PHE A 137 -7.89 0.68 -16.69
C PHE A 137 -7.07 1.20 -17.88
N LEU A 138 -6.26 2.24 -17.69
CA LEU A 138 -5.40 2.83 -18.72
C LEU A 138 -6.16 3.13 -20.02
N LYS A 139 -7.44 3.58 -19.94
CA LYS A 139 -8.29 3.75 -21.14
C LYS A 139 -7.78 4.84 -22.10
N PHE A 140 -6.87 5.70 -21.66
CA PHE A 140 -6.18 6.70 -22.47
C PHE A 140 -5.01 6.13 -23.30
N ALA A 141 -4.56 4.91 -23.00
CA ALA A 141 -3.38 4.31 -23.60
C ALA A 141 -3.76 3.34 -24.73
N ASP A 142 -2.86 3.17 -25.68
CA ASP A 142 -2.95 2.13 -26.71
C ASP A 142 -2.90 0.75 -26.03
N ASN A 143 -3.73 -0.19 -26.46
CA ASN A 143 -3.84 -1.51 -25.83
C ASN A 143 -2.48 -2.21 -25.71
N LYS A 144 -1.64 -2.12 -26.75
CA LYS A 144 -0.29 -2.72 -26.75
C LYS A 144 0.62 -2.17 -25.64
N LYS A 145 0.31 -1.01 -25.07
CA LYS A 145 1.12 -0.35 -24.05
C LYS A 145 0.61 -0.56 -22.61
N LYS A 146 -0.51 -1.27 -22.44
CA LYS A 146 -1.19 -1.46 -21.16
C LYS A 146 -0.72 -2.71 -20.44
N ILE A 147 -0.16 -2.53 -19.26
CA ILE A 147 0.35 -3.60 -18.40
C ILE A 147 -0.25 -3.44 -17.01
N ALA A 148 -0.77 -4.52 -16.45
CA ALA A 148 -1.15 -4.54 -15.03
C ALA A 148 -0.09 -5.30 -14.23
N ILE A 149 0.37 -4.70 -13.15
CA ILE A 149 1.38 -5.28 -12.28
C ILE A 149 0.82 -5.45 -10.88
N SER A 150 0.61 -6.69 -10.46
CA SER A 150 0.05 -7.06 -9.14
C SER A 150 -1.17 -6.20 -8.78
N GLY A 151 -2.08 -5.97 -9.74
CA GLY A 151 -3.30 -5.20 -9.52
C GLY A 151 -4.21 -5.90 -8.51
N SER A 152 -4.84 -5.14 -7.61
CA SER A 152 -5.68 -5.71 -6.55
C SER A 152 -7.13 -5.24 -6.67
N PHE A 153 -8.04 -6.21 -6.53
CA PHE A 153 -9.48 -5.96 -6.43
C PHE A 153 -9.89 -5.71 -4.97
N GLY A 154 -9.29 -6.43 -4.02
CA GLY A 154 -9.63 -6.36 -2.61
C GLY A 154 -11.06 -6.79 -2.31
N VAL A 155 -11.67 -7.55 -3.21
CA VAL A 155 -13.01 -8.16 -3.14
C VAL A 155 -12.96 -9.53 -3.77
N GLU A 156 -13.94 -10.38 -3.47
CA GLU A 156 -14.03 -11.75 -3.99
C GLU A 156 -14.89 -11.88 -5.25
N GLU A 157 -15.76 -10.90 -5.50
CA GLU A 157 -16.68 -10.89 -6.65
C GLU A 157 -16.93 -9.49 -7.19
N ILE A 158 -17.41 -9.42 -8.44
CA ILE A 158 -17.82 -8.17 -9.08
C ILE A 158 -19.33 -8.15 -9.27
N PRO A 159 -20.07 -7.24 -8.61
CA PRO A 159 -21.51 -7.10 -8.79
C PRO A 159 -21.91 -6.83 -10.23
N SER A 160 -23.07 -7.34 -10.66
CA SER A 160 -23.58 -7.25 -12.03
C SER A 160 -23.52 -5.85 -12.64
N LYS A 161 -23.81 -4.82 -11.83
CA LYS A 161 -23.75 -3.40 -12.27
C LYS A 161 -22.36 -2.92 -12.68
N TRP A 162 -21.29 -3.57 -12.21
CA TRP A 162 -19.90 -3.24 -12.53
C TRP A 162 -19.27 -4.15 -13.58
N ARG A 163 -19.84 -5.34 -13.86
CA ARG A 163 -19.23 -6.35 -14.74
C ARG A 163 -18.80 -5.77 -16.09
N LYS A 164 -19.67 -5.03 -16.76
CA LYS A 164 -19.34 -4.41 -18.06
C LYS A 164 -18.13 -3.47 -17.96
N VAL A 165 -18.04 -2.66 -16.91
CA VAL A 165 -16.92 -1.72 -16.70
C VAL A 165 -15.58 -2.46 -16.55
N TYR A 166 -15.60 -3.61 -15.83
CA TYR A 166 -14.41 -4.44 -15.66
C TYR A 166 -14.04 -5.20 -16.91
N ILE A 167 -15.00 -5.81 -17.61
CA ILE A 167 -14.75 -6.51 -18.89
C ILE A 167 -14.14 -5.53 -19.89
N ASP A 168 -14.77 -4.38 -20.12
CA ASP A 168 -14.29 -3.36 -21.08
C ASP A 168 -12.91 -2.78 -20.65
N GLY A 169 -12.64 -2.73 -19.36
CA GLY A 169 -11.36 -2.25 -18.83
C GLY A 169 -10.25 -3.28 -18.95
N LEU A 170 -10.46 -4.47 -18.42
CA LEU A 170 -9.44 -5.52 -18.31
C LEU A 170 -9.07 -6.11 -19.66
N SER A 171 -10.05 -6.37 -20.56
CA SER A 171 -9.81 -6.94 -21.88
C SER A 171 -8.87 -6.12 -22.78
N SER A 172 -8.63 -4.86 -22.40
CA SER A 172 -7.74 -3.97 -23.14
C SER A 172 -6.26 -4.06 -22.75
N PHE A 173 -5.91 -4.81 -21.72
CA PHE A 173 -4.52 -4.97 -21.29
C PHE A 173 -3.80 -6.01 -22.15
N SER A 174 -2.54 -5.73 -22.49
CA SER A 174 -1.66 -6.72 -23.15
C SER A 174 -1.12 -7.77 -22.18
N TYR A 175 -0.96 -7.38 -20.92
CA TYR A 175 -0.50 -8.25 -19.84
C TYR A 175 -1.21 -7.89 -18.55
N ILE A 176 -1.76 -8.89 -17.88
CA ILE A 176 -2.41 -8.74 -16.58
C ILE A 176 -1.70 -9.63 -15.57
N SER A 177 -1.38 -9.09 -14.42
CA SER A 177 -1.08 -9.84 -13.21
C SER A 177 -1.83 -9.24 -12.02
N VAL A 178 -2.24 -10.09 -11.10
CA VAL A 178 -3.00 -9.72 -9.90
C VAL A 178 -2.21 -10.06 -8.65
N ARG A 179 -2.63 -9.55 -7.49
CA ARG A 179 -1.94 -9.74 -6.22
C ARG A 179 -2.53 -10.84 -5.34
N GLU A 180 -3.79 -11.17 -5.56
CA GLU A 180 -4.53 -12.14 -4.76
C GLU A 180 -5.26 -13.18 -5.63
N ASP A 181 -5.49 -14.38 -5.05
CA ASP A 181 -6.15 -15.50 -5.71
C ASP A 181 -7.60 -15.15 -6.11
N ALA A 182 -8.32 -14.40 -5.25
CA ALA A 182 -9.64 -13.88 -5.58
C ALA A 182 -9.61 -13.01 -6.85
N GLY A 183 -8.56 -12.19 -7.03
CA GLY A 183 -8.37 -11.38 -8.23
C GLY A 183 -8.17 -12.24 -9.49
N GLN A 184 -7.43 -13.35 -9.39
CA GLN A 184 -7.29 -14.30 -10.49
C GLN A 184 -8.64 -14.94 -10.86
N ALA A 185 -9.40 -15.36 -9.83
CA ALA A 185 -10.74 -15.94 -10.04
C ALA A 185 -11.68 -14.95 -10.74
N ILE A 186 -11.67 -13.67 -10.32
CA ILE A 186 -12.45 -12.61 -10.97
C ILE A 186 -12.05 -12.43 -12.44
N VAL A 187 -10.76 -12.36 -12.75
CA VAL A 187 -10.32 -12.20 -14.16
C VAL A 187 -10.72 -13.41 -14.99
N LYS A 188 -10.57 -14.62 -14.44
CA LYS A 188 -11.00 -15.86 -15.13
C LYS A 188 -12.50 -15.88 -15.36
N GLU A 189 -13.31 -15.47 -14.40
CA GLU A 189 -14.78 -15.39 -14.55
C GLU A 189 -15.20 -14.36 -15.60
N LEU A 190 -14.54 -13.19 -15.63
CA LEU A 190 -14.92 -12.09 -16.50
C LEU A 190 -14.42 -12.24 -17.93
N LEU A 191 -13.21 -12.77 -18.12
CA LEU A 191 -12.51 -12.82 -19.41
C LEU A 191 -12.22 -14.25 -19.92
N GLY A 192 -12.35 -15.28 -19.08
CA GLY A 192 -11.92 -16.65 -19.41
C GLY A 192 -10.40 -16.85 -19.38
N GLU A 193 -9.62 -15.88 -18.87
CA GLU A 193 -8.17 -15.89 -18.89
C GLU A 193 -7.57 -16.26 -17.53
N ASP A 194 -6.57 -17.13 -17.53
CA ASP A 194 -5.74 -17.40 -16.36
C ASP A 194 -4.56 -16.42 -16.32
N VAL A 195 -4.55 -15.55 -15.31
CA VAL A 195 -3.50 -14.56 -15.12
C VAL A 195 -2.63 -14.90 -13.90
N PRO A 196 -1.32 -14.56 -13.90
CA PRO A 196 -0.47 -14.87 -12.76
C PRO A 196 -0.82 -14.06 -11.50
N VAL A 197 -0.80 -14.74 -10.34
CA VAL A 197 -0.85 -14.12 -9.02
C VAL A 197 0.59 -13.85 -8.56
N LEU A 198 0.99 -12.58 -8.59
CA LEU A 198 2.32 -12.13 -8.21
C LEU A 198 2.30 -11.47 -6.83
N ILE A 199 3.41 -11.53 -6.12
CA ILE A 199 3.56 -10.82 -4.84
C ILE A 199 3.42 -9.30 -5.03
N ASP A 200 3.09 -8.61 -3.93
CA ASP A 200 3.13 -7.14 -3.93
C ASP A 200 4.56 -6.66 -4.21
N PRO A 201 4.75 -5.62 -5.04
CA PRO A 201 6.06 -5.06 -5.34
C PRO A 201 6.92 -4.71 -4.13
N VAL A 202 6.33 -4.41 -2.96
CA VAL A 202 7.12 -4.15 -1.74
C VAL A 202 7.98 -5.36 -1.35
N MET A 203 7.55 -6.57 -1.66
CA MET A 203 8.27 -7.80 -1.35
C MET A 203 9.39 -8.13 -2.35
N MET A 204 9.54 -7.32 -3.40
CA MET A 204 10.65 -7.43 -4.35
C MET A 204 11.94 -6.76 -3.86
N LEU A 205 11.85 -5.86 -2.89
CA LEU A 205 13.00 -5.20 -2.29
C LEU A 205 13.44 -5.95 -1.03
N SER A 206 14.74 -6.06 -0.83
CA SER A 206 15.29 -6.68 0.37
C SER A 206 15.12 -5.78 1.61
N SER A 207 15.31 -6.35 2.80
CA SER A 207 15.35 -5.60 4.05
C SER A 207 16.39 -4.47 4.00
N GLU A 208 17.57 -4.73 3.44
CA GLU A 208 18.66 -3.76 3.29
C GLU A 208 18.27 -2.63 2.33
N GLU A 209 17.64 -2.95 1.19
CA GLU A 209 17.16 -1.95 0.24
C GLU A 209 16.09 -1.05 0.88
N TRP A 210 15.22 -1.60 1.71
CA TRP A 210 14.22 -0.82 2.46
C TRP A 210 14.86 0.05 3.55
N MET A 211 15.89 -0.46 4.24
CA MET A 211 16.59 0.33 5.25
C MET A 211 17.32 1.55 4.66
N GLN A 212 17.73 1.54 3.40
CA GLN A 212 18.33 2.71 2.72
C GLN A 212 17.37 3.91 2.61
N VAL A 213 16.06 3.69 2.65
CA VAL A 213 15.04 4.75 2.57
C VAL A 213 14.24 4.90 3.86
N SER A 214 14.67 4.20 4.90
CA SER A 214 14.12 4.31 6.24
C SER A 214 14.51 5.63 6.90
N LYS A 215 13.89 5.94 8.03
CA LYS A 215 14.20 7.12 8.84
C LYS A 215 13.97 6.80 10.32
N LYS A 216 14.87 7.29 11.17
CA LYS A 216 14.75 7.14 12.62
C LYS A 216 13.43 7.76 13.10
N PRO A 217 12.58 7.01 13.84
CA PRO A 217 11.37 7.55 14.44
C PRO A 217 11.72 8.54 15.55
N ARG A 218 10.74 9.38 15.91
CA ARG A 218 10.92 10.37 16.99
C ARG A 218 10.68 9.80 18.39
N VAL A 219 10.08 8.59 18.46
CA VAL A 219 9.91 7.86 19.72
C VAL A 219 11.20 7.15 20.11
N ASP A 220 11.39 6.95 21.40
CA ASP A 220 12.52 6.19 21.91
C ASP A 220 12.29 4.68 21.71
N CYS A 221 13.04 4.08 20.79
CA CYS A 221 12.99 2.64 20.50
C CYS A 221 14.11 1.85 21.20
N SER A 222 14.66 2.35 22.29
CA SER A 222 15.74 1.68 23.05
C SER A 222 15.25 0.46 23.84
N ARG A 223 13.97 0.46 24.23
CA ARG A 223 13.30 -0.68 24.88
C ARG A 223 12.61 -1.56 23.88
N PRO A 224 12.47 -2.87 24.17
CA PRO A 224 11.70 -3.77 23.32
C PRO A 224 10.21 -3.34 23.30
N TYR A 225 9.60 -3.37 22.12
CA TYR A 225 8.22 -2.92 21.97
C TYR A 225 7.41 -3.80 21.03
N ILE A 226 6.09 -3.75 21.22
CA ILE A 226 5.07 -4.25 20.31
C ILE A 226 4.57 -3.09 19.47
N LEU A 227 4.52 -3.28 18.15
CA LEU A 227 3.96 -2.31 17.22
C LEU A 227 2.53 -2.71 16.85
N LYS A 228 1.56 -1.86 17.16
CA LYS A 228 0.15 -1.98 16.75
C LYS A 228 -0.12 -1.05 15.57
N TYR A 229 -0.72 -1.59 14.51
CA TYR A 229 -1.15 -0.79 13.36
C TYR A 229 -2.44 -1.34 12.77
N TYR A 230 -3.55 -0.69 13.07
CA TYR A 230 -4.88 -1.05 12.62
C TYR A 230 -5.44 0.03 11.68
N LEU A 231 -6.11 -0.41 10.61
CA LEU A 231 -6.79 0.45 9.64
C LEU A 231 -8.32 0.41 9.80
N GLY A 232 -8.83 -0.63 10.47
CA GLY A 232 -10.22 -0.72 10.93
C GLY A 232 -10.43 -0.03 12.27
N ASP A 233 -11.66 -0.15 12.78
CA ASP A 233 -11.97 0.28 14.14
C ASP A 233 -11.12 -0.52 15.14
N GLU A 234 -10.78 0.10 16.28
CA GLU A 234 -9.89 -0.48 17.29
C GLU A 234 -10.30 -1.93 17.60
N ALA A 235 -9.33 -2.82 17.51
CA ALA A 235 -9.52 -4.15 18.05
C ALA A 235 -9.62 -4.00 19.58
N GLU A 236 -10.78 -4.33 20.15
CA GLU A 236 -10.98 -4.45 21.60
C GLU A 236 -10.12 -5.60 22.16
N ASP A 237 -8.81 -5.55 21.99
CA ASP A 237 -7.93 -6.59 22.50
C ASP A 237 -6.97 -6.02 23.54
N ASP A 238 -7.53 -5.67 24.69
CA ASP A 238 -6.77 -5.36 25.91
C ASP A 238 -5.79 -6.47 26.32
N LYS A 239 -6.00 -7.69 25.82
CA LYS A 239 -5.16 -8.85 26.16
C LYS A 239 -3.73 -8.68 25.68
N ILE A 240 -3.51 -8.12 24.47
CA ILE A 240 -2.13 -7.90 23.98
C ILE A 240 -1.42 -6.83 24.80
N ASP A 241 -2.12 -5.79 25.26
CA ASP A 241 -1.55 -4.73 26.09
C ASP A 241 -1.25 -5.23 27.53
N VAL A 242 -2.10 -6.11 28.06
CA VAL A 242 -1.86 -6.77 29.34
C VAL A 242 -0.67 -7.72 29.23
N TRP A 243 -0.63 -8.53 28.17
CA TRP A 243 0.49 -9.42 27.89
C TRP A 243 1.81 -8.67 27.71
N ALA A 244 1.80 -7.58 26.96
CA ALA A 244 2.97 -6.73 26.73
C ALA A 244 3.54 -6.21 28.06
N ARG A 245 2.70 -5.62 28.90
CA ARG A 245 3.12 -5.06 30.22
C ARG A 245 3.69 -6.16 31.11
N LYS A 246 3.05 -7.34 31.17
CA LYS A 246 3.51 -8.50 31.95
C LYS A 246 4.89 -8.98 31.50
N ASN A 247 5.20 -8.86 30.21
CA ASN A 247 6.44 -9.34 29.61
C ASN A 247 7.48 -8.24 29.39
N GLY A 248 7.25 -7.03 29.88
CA GLY A 248 8.22 -5.91 29.85
C GLY A 248 8.35 -5.22 28.48
N TYR A 249 7.33 -5.31 27.63
CA TYR A 249 7.29 -4.60 26.34
C TYR A 249 6.54 -3.28 26.44
N GLU A 250 7.10 -2.25 25.80
CA GLU A 250 6.34 -1.04 25.47
C GLU A 250 5.30 -1.34 24.38
N VAL A 251 4.23 -0.57 24.30
CA VAL A 251 3.24 -0.69 23.22
C VAL A 251 3.20 0.60 22.42
N TYR A 252 3.54 0.50 21.13
CA TYR A 252 3.47 1.61 20.19
C TYR A 252 2.34 1.38 19.20
N GLU A 253 1.38 2.28 19.23
CA GLU A 253 0.24 2.26 18.34
C GLU A 253 0.37 3.37 17.29
N LEU A 254 0.57 2.96 16.03
CA LEU A 254 0.54 3.89 14.91
C LEU A 254 -0.88 4.43 14.72
N LEU A 255 -0.99 5.70 14.35
CA LEU A 255 -2.23 6.45 14.21
C LEU A 255 -2.88 6.88 15.56
N ASN A 256 -2.25 6.59 16.70
CA ASN A 256 -2.70 7.12 17.97
C ASN A 256 -2.42 8.63 18.04
N ASP A 257 -3.48 9.44 17.95
CA ASP A 257 -3.38 10.91 17.95
C ASP A 257 -2.97 11.52 19.30
N LYS A 258 -2.98 10.70 20.37
CA LYS A 258 -2.48 11.08 21.71
C LYS A 258 -0.95 11.09 21.76
N ILE A 259 -0.27 10.39 20.83
CA ILE A 259 1.20 10.32 20.73
C ILE A 259 1.61 10.95 19.39
N PRO A 260 1.86 12.27 19.35
CA PRO A 260 2.14 13.01 18.11
C PRO A 260 3.29 12.42 17.28
N GLU A 261 4.31 11.88 17.95
CA GLU A 261 5.50 11.28 17.35
C GLU A 261 5.15 10.02 16.54
N LEU A 262 4.26 9.17 17.05
CA LEU A 262 3.76 7.97 16.36
C LEU A 262 2.74 8.35 15.29
N TYR A 263 1.80 9.23 15.62
CA TYR A 263 0.79 9.68 14.68
C TYR A 263 1.38 10.31 13.42
N SER A 264 2.40 11.15 13.59
CA SER A 264 3.04 11.87 12.49
C SER A 264 4.12 11.08 11.77
N ALA A 265 4.39 9.83 12.16
CA ALA A 265 5.37 8.99 11.49
C ALA A 265 5.08 8.90 9.97
N GLY A 266 6.09 9.10 9.15
CA GLY A 266 6.01 8.95 7.71
C GLY A 266 6.44 7.54 7.24
N PRO A 267 6.48 7.29 5.92
CA PRO A 267 6.84 5.96 5.41
C PRO A 267 8.24 5.50 5.81
N GLY A 268 9.20 6.40 5.96
CA GLY A 268 10.55 6.04 6.41
C GLY A 268 10.59 5.59 7.86
N GLU A 269 9.88 6.29 8.75
CA GLU A 269 9.74 5.93 10.14
C GLU A 269 8.93 4.62 10.31
N PHE A 270 7.91 4.39 9.48
CA PHE A 270 7.14 3.14 9.45
C PHE A 270 8.04 1.93 9.19
N ILE A 271 8.96 2.02 8.23
CA ILE A 271 9.94 0.96 7.95
C ILE A 271 10.78 0.66 9.19
N THR A 272 11.32 1.70 9.85
CA THR A 272 12.15 1.51 11.05
C THR A 272 11.35 0.94 12.23
N LEU A 273 10.12 1.41 12.42
CA LEU A 273 9.26 0.92 13.49
C LEU A 273 8.94 -0.56 13.33
N ILE A 274 8.71 -1.04 12.11
CA ILE A 274 8.50 -2.48 11.86
C ILE A 274 9.81 -3.25 12.04
N SER A 275 10.92 -2.78 11.46
CA SER A 275 12.18 -3.50 11.49
C SER A 275 12.74 -3.71 12.90
N ASN A 276 12.40 -2.84 13.85
CA ASN A 276 12.89 -2.90 15.24
C ASN A 276 11.86 -3.51 16.22
N ALA A 277 10.60 -3.67 15.83
CA ALA A 277 9.59 -4.25 16.70
C ALA A 277 9.94 -5.68 17.13
N SER A 278 9.59 -6.04 18.36
CA SER A 278 9.67 -7.41 18.87
C SER A 278 8.49 -8.25 18.41
N LEU A 279 7.32 -7.62 18.28
CA LEU A 279 6.08 -8.21 17.80
C LEU A 279 5.27 -7.16 17.05
N ILE A 280 4.58 -7.56 16.00
CA ILE A 280 3.71 -6.69 15.21
C ILE A 280 2.28 -7.21 15.28
N CYS A 281 1.32 -6.33 15.61
CA CYS A 281 -0.11 -6.62 15.64
C CYS A 281 -0.81 -5.74 14.59
N SER A 282 -1.43 -6.35 13.56
CA SER A 282 -1.97 -5.56 12.46
C SER A 282 -3.10 -6.24 11.68
N ASP A 283 -4.00 -5.42 11.11
CA ASP A 283 -4.98 -5.78 10.09
C ASP A 283 -4.57 -5.30 8.69
N SER A 284 -3.35 -4.77 8.57
CA SER A 284 -2.85 -4.15 7.34
C SER A 284 -2.01 -5.12 6.52
N PHE A 285 -2.42 -5.37 5.27
CA PHE A 285 -1.66 -6.19 4.32
C PHE A 285 -0.18 -5.76 4.22
N HIS A 286 0.09 -4.47 4.06
CA HIS A 286 1.47 -4.01 3.89
C HIS A 286 2.27 -4.12 5.19
N CYS A 287 1.65 -3.93 6.36
CA CYS A 287 2.33 -4.13 7.62
C CYS A 287 2.80 -5.58 7.77
N ILE A 288 1.94 -6.54 7.45
CA ILE A 288 2.28 -7.97 7.48
C ILE A 288 3.32 -8.32 6.40
N ALA A 289 3.20 -7.77 5.18
CA ALA A 289 4.22 -7.97 4.14
C ALA A 289 5.61 -7.49 4.60
N PHE A 290 5.69 -6.32 5.24
CA PHE A 290 6.94 -5.81 5.82
C PHE A 290 7.41 -6.66 7.01
N SER A 291 6.51 -7.22 7.83
CA SER A 291 6.87 -8.16 8.88
C SER A 291 7.58 -9.40 8.30
N ILE A 292 7.09 -9.91 7.17
CA ILE A 292 7.72 -11.02 6.46
C ILE A 292 9.09 -10.62 5.91
N ILE A 293 9.21 -9.45 5.26
CA ILE A 293 10.47 -8.93 4.72
C ILE A 293 11.55 -8.81 5.82
N PHE A 294 11.17 -8.30 6.99
CA PHE A 294 12.08 -8.10 8.12
C PHE A 294 12.19 -9.30 9.06
N SER A 295 11.52 -10.41 8.75
CA SER A 295 11.48 -11.63 9.59
C SER A 295 11.07 -11.32 11.03
N LYS A 296 10.02 -10.53 11.23
CA LYS A 296 9.51 -10.14 12.54
C LYS A 296 8.28 -10.96 12.92
N PRO A 297 8.19 -11.44 14.17
CA PRO A 297 6.96 -12.05 14.66
C PRO A 297 5.77 -11.11 14.47
N PHE A 298 4.64 -11.65 14.07
CA PHE A 298 3.44 -10.87 13.85
C PHE A 298 2.16 -11.64 14.20
N ILE A 299 1.10 -10.90 14.50
CA ILE A 299 -0.26 -11.38 14.70
C ILE A 299 -1.17 -10.62 13.75
N VAL A 300 -2.00 -11.37 13.01
CA VAL A 300 -2.96 -10.80 12.07
C VAL A 300 -4.32 -10.68 12.74
N TYR A 301 -4.92 -9.51 12.63
CA TYR A 301 -6.25 -9.23 13.14
C TYR A 301 -7.25 -9.08 12.01
N ASN A 302 -8.50 -9.52 12.26
CA ASN A 302 -9.60 -9.20 11.35
C ASN A 302 -9.89 -7.71 11.42
N ARG A 303 -10.03 -7.08 10.25
CA ARG A 303 -10.43 -5.67 10.19
C ARG A 303 -11.87 -5.54 10.69
N ARG A 304 -12.08 -4.62 11.63
CA ARG A 304 -13.41 -4.26 12.14
C ARG A 304 -13.87 -2.93 11.53
N GLY A 305 -15.18 -2.68 11.52
CA GLY A 305 -15.78 -1.44 11.03
C GLY A 305 -16.54 -1.61 9.73
N LYS A 306 -17.09 -0.50 9.25
CA LYS A 306 -18.03 -0.49 8.12
C LYS A 306 -17.39 -1.05 6.85
N ASP A 307 -18.00 -2.12 6.36
CA ASP A 307 -18.17 -2.43 4.95
C ASP A 307 -17.16 -3.29 4.21
N MET A 308 -16.12 -3.91 4.80
CA MET A 308 -15.35 -4.79 3.90
C MET A 308 -14.56 -5.88 4.62
N ASP A 309 -14.92 -7.12 4.36
CA ASP A 309 -13.98 -8.23 4.52
C ASP A 309 -12.86 -8.06 3.48
N MET A 310 -11.69 -7.65 3.95
CA MET A 310 -10.47 -7.54 3.14
C MET A 310 -9.49 -8.68 3.45
N SER A 311 -9.98 -9.76 4.04
CA SER A 311 -9.18 -10.91 4.48
C SER A 311 -8.53 -11.64 3.31
N SER A 312 -9.19 -11.73 2.16
CA SER A 312 -8.74 -12.53 1.00
C SER A 312 -7.29 -12.24 0.58
N ARG A 313 -6.84 -10.97 0.67
CA ARG A 313 -5.44 -10.60 0.37
C ARG A 313 -4.46 -11.06 1.42
N LEU A 314 -4.87 -10.97 2.71
CA LEU A 314 -4.07 -11.49 3.82
C LEU A 314 -4.05 -13.01 3.78
N ASP A 315 -5.17 -13.68 3.48
CA ASP A 315 -5.23 -15.12 3.32
C ASP A 315 -4.31 -15.62 2.20
N THR A 316 -4.33 -14.97 1.03
CA THR A 316 -3.39 -15.27 -0.06
C THR A 316 -1.94 -15.12 0.42
N LEU A 317 -1.61 -14.01 1.11
CA LEU A 317 -0.26 -13.77 1.62
C LEU A 317 0.17 -14.83 2.63
N LEU A 318 -0.67 -15.07 3.65
CA LEU A 318 -0.38 -16.02 4.73
C LEU A 318 -0.28 -17.45 4.21
N ASN A 319 -1.17 -17.85 3.31
CA ASN A 319 -1.14 -19.16 2.67
C ASN A 319 0.16 -19.37 1.88
N LYS A 320 0.53 -18.38 1.08
CA LYS A 320 1.71 -18.42 0.21
C LYS A 320 3.00 -18.55 1.01
N PHE A 321 3.10 -17.91 2.16
CA PHE A 321 4.31 -17.89 2.98
C PHE A 321 4.30 -18.83 4.19
N GLY A 322 3.25 -19.66 4.36
CA GLY A 322 3.18 -20.66 5.43
C GLY A 322 2.78 -20.11 6.79
N PHE A 323 2.09 -18.98 6.83
CA PHE A 323 1.71 -18.28 8.05
C PHE A 323 0.19 -18.32 8.37
N LYS A 324 -0.53 -19.33 7.87
CA LYS A 324 -1.98 -19.49 8.13
C LYS A 324 -2.36 -19.41 9.61
N ASN A 325 -1.50 -19.91 10.47
CA ASN A 325 -1.69 -19.94 11.92
C ASN A 325 -1.48 -18.60 12.62
N ARG A 326 -1.09 -17.54 11.90
CA ARG A 326 -0.79 -16.21 12.50
C ARG A 326 -2.02 -15.32 12.69
N TRP A 327 -3.22 -15.78 12.36
CA TRP A 327 -4.45 -15.11 12.74
C TRP A 327 -4.63 -15.13 14.26
N LYS A 328 -5.03 -13.99 14.87
CA LYS A 328 -5.15 -13.82 16.33
C LYS A 328 -5.99 -14.90 17.00
N HIS A 329 -7.09 -15.29 16.36
CA HIS A 329 -8.01 -16.32 16.88
C HIS A 329 -7.44 -17.75 16.88
N LEU A 330 -6.29 -17.98 16.23
CA LEU A 330 -5.60 -19.26 16.15
C LEU A 330 -4.36 -19.34 17.04
N LEU A 331 -3.97 -18.23 17.70
CA LEU A 331 -2.73 -18.13 18.47
C LEU A 331 -2.99 -18.11 19.99
N ASN A 332 -2.18 -18.87 20.72
CA ASN A 332 -2.02 -18.75 22.16
C ASN A 332 -0.92 -17.74 22.51
N GLU A 333 -0.89 -17.27 23.78
CA GLU A 333 0.03 -16.23 24.21
C GLU A 333 1.52 -16.64 24.14
N ASP A 334 1.82 -17.91 24.38
CA ASP A 334 3.15 -18.50 24.30
C ASP A 334 3.70 -18.59 22.86
N GLU A 335 2.82 -18.52 21.86
CA GLU A 335 3.19 -18.58 20.45
C GLU A 335 3.44 -17.18 19.81
N TYR A 336 3.14 -16.08 20.51
CA TYR A 336 3.16 -14.73 19.91
C TYR A 336 4.51 -14.37 19.30
N LEU A 337 5.60 -14.69 19.99
CA LEU A 337 6.97 -14.39 19.53
C LEU A 337 7.60 -15.49 18.67
N ILE A 338 6.95 -16.66 18.59
CA ILE A 338 7.47 -17.79 17.82
C ILE A 338 7.03 -17.65 16.36
N CYS A 339 7.98 -17.46 15.46
CA CYS A 339 7.70 -17.33 14.04
C CYS A 339 8.88 -17.91 13.23
N ASP A 340 8.65 -19.03 12.56
CA ASP A 340 9.67 -19.64 11.70
C ASP A 340 9.61 -19.06 10.30
N TYR A 341 10.74 -18.55 9.82
CA TYR A 341 10.86 -17.90 8.52
C TYR A 341 11.59 -18.72 7.46
N GLU A 342 12.05 -19.94 7.77
CA GLU A 342 12.85 -20.72 6.83
C GLU A 342 12.11 -21.05 5.53
N LEU A 343 10.83 -21.50 5.66
CA LEU A 343 9.96 -21.73 4.51
C LEU A 343 9.64 -20.44 3.77
N ALA A 344 9.32 -19.38 4.52
CA ALA A 344 8.94 -18.10 3.95
C ALA A 344 10.07 -17.45 3.13
N LYS A 345 11.32 -17.54 3.59
CA LYS A 345 12.48 -17.04 2.84
C LYS A 345 12.66 -17.75 1.50
N LYS A 346 12.55 -19.08 1.49
CA LYS A 346 12.62 -19.89 0.25
C LYS A 346 11.48 -19.53 -0.70
N GLN A 347 10.27 -19.42 -0.16
CA GLN A 347 9.10 -19.06 -0.94
C GLN A 347 9.21 -17.64 -1.50
N LEU A 348 9.76 -16.69 -0.74
CA LEU A 348 9.98 -15.33 -1.20
C LEU A 348 10.89 -15.30 -2.44
N GLN A 349 11.97 -16.06 -2.46
CA GLN A 349 12.87 -16.15 -3.62
C GLN A 349 12.14 -16.69 -4.86
N ILE A 350 11.31 -17.72 -4.69
CA ILE A 350 10.51 -18.29 -5.80
C ILE A 350 9.54 -17.24 -6.36
N GLU A 351 8.83 -16.53 -5.48
CA GLU A 351 7.86 -15.52 -5.90
C GLU A 351 8.53 -14.29 -6.52
N GLN A 352 9.70 -13.89 -6.02
CA GLN A 352 10.52 -12.83 -6.63
C GLN A 352 10.99 -13.23 -8.03
N GLN A 353 11.34 -14.50 -8.25
CA GLN A 353 11.71 -14.98 -9.59
C GLN A 353 10.50 -14.91 -10.54
N LYS A 354 9.31 -15.39 -10.13
CA LYS A 354 8.09 -15.28 -10.93
C LYS A 354 7.78 -13.84 -11.33
N PHE A 355 7.91 -12.90 -10.38
CA PHE A 355 7.70 -11.48 -10.64
C PHE A 355 8.74 -10.93 -11.64
N THR A 356 10.01 -11.31 -11.49
CA THR A 356 11.11 -10.94 -12.38
C THR A 356 10.89 -11.46 -13.79
N ASP A 357 10.45 -12.71 -13.94
CA ASP A 357 10.15 -13.32 -15.23
C ASP A 357 8.98 -12.62 -15.93
N TYR A 358 7.94 -12.27 -15.18
CA TYR A 358 6.82 -11.49 -15.72
C TYR A 358 7.30 -10.13 -16.26
N ILE A 359 8.03 -9.33 -15.47
CA ILE A 359 8.54 -8.03 -15.91
C ILE A 359 9.49 -8.18 -17.10
N SER A 360 10.38 -9.17 -17.07
CA SER A 360 11.31 -9.45 -18.18
C SER A 360 10.59 -9.79 -19.46
N THR A 361 9.52 -10.60 -19.39
CA THR A 361 8.68 -10.95 -20.54
C THR A 361 7.99 -9.71 -21.13
N VAL A 362 7.42 -8.86 -20.26
CA VAL A 362 6.76 -7.62 -20.65
C VAL A 362 7.72 -6.65 -21.33
N LEU A 363 8.96 -6.52 -20.83
CA LEU A 363 9.95 -5.58 -21.34
C LEU A 363 10.70 -6.09 -22.57
N LYS A 364 10.88 -7.41 -22.75
CA LYS A 364 11.62 -8.01 -23.90
C LYS A 364 10.83 -8.07 -25.21
N LYS A 365 9.51 -8.16 -25.15
CA LYS A 365 8.63 -8.25 -26.34
C LYS A 365 8.42 -6.91 -27.05
N ARG A 366 9.36 -5.96 -26.86
CA ARG A 366 9.28 -4.60 -27.41
C ARG A 366 10.66 -4.13 -27.98
#